data_7d58c7fb2df8b9e22bdc1370ca837e41
#
_entry.id   7d58c7fb2df8b9e22bdc1370ca837e41
#
_cell.length_a   1.000
_cell.length_b   1.000
_cell.length_c   1.000
_cell.angle_alpha   90.00
_cell.angle_beta   90.00
_cell.angle_gamma   90.00
#
_symmetry.space_group_name_H-M   'P 1'
#
loop_
_entity.id
_entity.type
_entity.pdbx_description
1 polymer ?
#
loop_
_entity_poly.entity_id
_entity_poly.type
_entity_poly.pdbx_seq_one_letter_code
_entity_poly.pdbx_strand_id
1 'polypeptide(L)'
;MIELISSVFALYGERWDWFLGLLREHFLLSGQAILLSGAIGLLLGVWISQHPRLAPAVMGVCNVLYTIPAISLLGILIPFTGIGNRTAVTALTIYGIMPMVRNTYVGLTTLD
;
A
#
# COMPACT_ATOMS: atom_id res chain seq x y z
N MET A 1 14.64 29.73 -14.07
CA MET A 1 14.79 28.28 -13.87
C MET A 1 15.98 27.93 -12.98
N ILE A 2 17.15 28.52 -13.24
CA ILE A 2 18.35 28.30 -12.40
C ILE A 2 18.11 28.78 -10.96
N GLU A 3 17.44 29.94 -10.81
CA GLU A 3 17.09 30.47 -9.49
C GLU A 3 16.14 29.54 -8.74
N LEU A 4 15.19 28.94 -9.44
CA LEU A 4 14.25 27.97 -8.84
C LEU A 4 14.98 26.73 -8.37
N ILE A 5 15.88 26.19 -9.17
CA ILE A 5 16.68 25.02 -8.84
C ILE A 5 17.57 25.31 -7.63
N SER A 6 18.26 26.46 -7.61
CA SER A 6 19.10 26.84 -6.48
C SER A 6 18.28 27.08 -5.21
N SER A 7 17.08 27.63 -5.32
CA SER A 7 16.15 27.79 -4.19
C SER A 7 15.73 26.44 -3.59
N VAL A 8 15.48 25.45 -4.45
CA VAL A 8 15.13 24.08 -4.02
C VAL A 8 16.28 23.47 -3.25
N PHE A 9 17.51 23.52 -3.77
CA PHE A 9 18.68 22.98 -3.09
C PHE A 9 18.96 23.69 -1.75
N ALA A 10 18.79 25.01 -1.71
CA ALA A 10 18.95 25.78 -0.48
C ALA A 10 17.92 25.35 0.57
N LEU A 11 16.66 25.12 0.17
CA LEU A 11 15.59 24.68 1.06
C LEU A 11 15.91 23.29 1.64
N TYR A 12 16.39 22.35 0.82
CA TYR A 12 16.80 21.02 1.29
C TYR A 12 17.94 21.12 2.32
N GLY A 13 18.92 22.00 2.07
CA GLY A 13 20.01 22.20 2.99
C GLY A 13 19.59 22.80 4.33
N GLU A 14 18.71 23.81 4.29
CA GLU A 14 18.22 24.49 5.48
C GLU A 14 17.31 23.62 6.35
N ARG A 15 16.53 22.74 5.70
CA ARG A 15 15.54 21.89 6.38
C ARG A 15 15.90 20.41 6.30
N TRP A 16 17.17 20.11 6.26
CA TRP A 16 17.66 18.73 6.10
C TRP A 16 17.12 17.80 7.18
N ASP A 17 17.13 18.23 8.45
CA ASP A 17 16.62 17.41 9.54
C ASP A 17 15.13 17.11 9.40
N TRP A 18 14.38 18.08 8.93
CA TRP A 18 12.95 17.92 8.67
C TRP A 18 12.71 16.91 7.53
N PHE A 19 13.47 17.02 6.44
CA PHE A 19 13.39 16.06 5.33
C PHE A 19 13.78 14.65 5.74
N LEU A 20 14.81 14.49 6.56
CA LEU A 20 15.20 13.18 7.10
C LEU A 20 14.09 12.60 7.97
N GLY A 21 13.42 13.41 8.79
CA GLY A 21 12.27 12.99 9.56
C GLY A 21 11.13 12.48 8.71
N LEU A 22 10.82 13.19 7.61
CA LEU A 22 9.80 12.77 6.65
C LEU A 22 10.18 11.46 5.96
N LEU A 23 11.44 11.31 5.58
CA LEU A 23 11.94 10.11 4.93
C LEU A 23 11.83 8.91 5.87
N ARG A 24 12.22 9.08 7.11
CA ARG A 24 12.09 8.05 8.15
C ARG A 24 10.63 7.63 8.33
N GLU A 25 9.73 8.61 8.43
CA GLU A 25 8.30 8.36 8.56
C GLU A 25 7.75 7.60 7.35
N HIS A 26 8.18 7.98 6.14
CA HIS A 26 7.81 7.29 4.91
C HIS A 26 8.20 5.81 4.95
N PHE A 27 9.44 5.51 5.35
CA PHE A 27 9.91 4.12 5.45
C PHE A 27 9.15 3.34 6.53
N LEU A 28 8.84 3.97 7.66
CA LEU A 28 8.08 3.32 8.73
C LEU A 28 6.65 2.99 8.28
N LEU A 29 5.96 3.94 7.63
CA LEU A 29 4.61 3.73 7.12
C LEU A 29 4.57 2.68 6.02
N SER A 30 5.51 2.75 5.08
CA SER A 30 5.61 1.78 3.98
C SER A 30 5.94 0.39 4.50
N GLY A 31 6.87 0.30 5.45
CA GLY A 31 7.24 -0.97 6.08
C GLY A 31 6.06 -1.63 6.78
N GLN A 32 5.30 -0.88 7.55
CA GLN A 32 4.09 -1.37 8.20
C GLN A 32 3.07 -1.87 7.18
N ALA A 33 2.83 -1.09 6.14
CA ALA A 33 1.88 -1.45 5.08
C ALA A 33 2.32 -2.72 4.34
N ILE A 34 3.61 -2.86 4.04
CA ILE A 34 4.16 -4.05 3.38
C ILE A 34 3.99 -5.28 4.26
N LEU A 35 4.29 -5.17 5.55
CA LEU A 35 4.13 -6.29 6.47
C LEU A 35 2.67 -6.72 6.60
N LEU A 36 1.76 -5.76 6.75
CA LEU A 36 0.33 -6.05 6.87
C LEU A 36 -0.24 -6.62 5.58
N SER A 37 0.04 -5.98 4.45
CA SER A 37 -0.47 -6.46 3.15
C SER A 37 0.17 -7.78 2.76
N GLY A 38 1.44 -7.97 3.07
CA GLY A 38 2.13 -9.23 2.84
C GLY A 38 1.53 -10.37 3.66
N ALA A 39 1.29 -10.14 4.95
CA ALA A 39 0.68 -11.14 5.83
C ALA A 39 -0.73 -11.50 5.35
N ILE A 40 -1.58 -10.49 5.13
CA ILE A 40 -2.96 -10.69 4.71
C ILE A 40 -3.00 -11.32 3.31
N GLY A 41 -2.23 -10.77 2.39
CA GLY A 41 -2.21 -11.23 1.00
C GLY A 41 -1.67 -12.65 0.86
N LEU A 42 -0.62 -12.98 1.61
CA LEU A 42 -0.06 -14.33 1.62
C LEU A 42 -1.07 -15.33 2.16
N LEU A 43 -1.69 -15.03 3.31
CA LEU A 43 -2.70 -15.90 3.91
C LEU A 43 -3.91 -16.10 3.00
N LEU A 44 -4.42 -15.02 2.41
CA LEU A 44 -5.53 -15.11 1.45
C LEU A 44 -5.15 -15.89 0.20
N GLY A 45 -3.97 -15.62 -0.35
CA GLY A 45 -3.48 -16.31 -1.55
C GLY A 45 -3.34 -17.80 -1.33
N VAL A 46 -2.79 -18.21 -0.20
CA VAL A 46 -2.68 -19.63 0.18
C VAL A 46 -4.07 -20.23 0.35
N TRP A 47 -4.95 -19.54 1.05
CA TRP A 47 -6.30 -20.02 1.30
C TRP A 47 -7.08 -20.25 0.00
N ILE A 48 -7.09 -19.29 -0.92
CA ILE A 48 -7.82 -19.43 -2.18
C ILE A 48 -7.17 -20.44 -3.13
N SER A 49 -5.86 -20.69 -2.98
CA SER A 49 -5.21 -21.75 -3.77
C SER A 49 -5.75 -23.13 -3.41
N GLN A 50 -6.25 -23.30 -2.19
CA GLN A 50 -6.86 -24.53 -1.69
C GLN A 50 -8.39 -24.54 -1.89
N HIS A 51 -8.97 -23.44 -2.29
CA HIS A 51 -10.42 -23.26 -2.49
C HIS A 51 -10.72 -22.67 -3.87
N PRO A 52 -10.52 -23.46 -4.96
CA PRO A 52 -10.63 -22.93 -6.32
C PRO A 52 -11.98 -22.29 -6.65
N ARG A 53 -13.04 -22.72 -5.97
CA ARG A 53 -14.37 -22.15 -6.20
C ARG A 53 -14.51 -20.72 -5.70
N LEU A 54 -13.75 -20.38 -4.64
CA LEU A 54 -13.77 -19.05 -4.04
C LEU A 54 -12.77 -18.08 -4.68
N ALA A 55 -11.76 -18.61 -5.36
CA ALA A 55 -10.69 -17.79 -5.93
C ALA A 55 -11.21 -16.69 -6.86
N PRO A 56 -12.14 -16.96 -7.83
CA PRO A 56 -12.63 -15.89 -8.69
C PRO A 56 -13.34 -14.77 -7.93
N ALA A 57 -14.10 -15.10 -6.89
CA ALA A 57 -14.81 -14.13 -6.07
C ALA A 57 -13.83 -13.25 -5.30
N VAL A 58 -12.84 -13.85 -4.64
CA VAL A 58 -11.82 -13.11 -3.88
C VAL A 58 -10.98 -12.22 -4.80
N MET A 59 -10.53 -12.78 -5.93
CA MET A 59 -9.77 -12.01 -6.92
C MET A 59 -10.59 -10.87 -7.50
N GLY A 60 -11.89 -11.09 -7.72
CA GLY A 60 -12.80 -10.07 -8.21
C GLY A 60 -12.94 -8.90 -7.23
N VAL A 61 -13.12 -9.20 -5.95
CA VAL A 61 -13.19 -8.17 -4.88
C VAL A 61 -11.88 -7.39 -4.82
N CYS A 62 -10.74 -8.08 -4.83
CA CYS A 62 -9.43 -7.44 -4.82
C CYS A 62 -9.25 -6.52 -6.04
N ASN A 63 -9.66 -6.99 -7.21
CA ASN A 63 -9.56 -6.19 -8.44
C ASN A 63 -10.40 -4.91 -8.34
N VAL A 64 -11.62 -5.00 -7.81
CA VAL A 64 -12.49 -3.84 -7.61
C VAL A 64 -11.85 -2.86 -6.63
N LEU A 65 -11.35 -3.35 -5.50
CA LEU A 65 -10.68 -2.51 -4.51
C LEU A 65 -9.44 -1.81 -5.09
N TYR A 66 -8.70 -2.51 -5.93
CA TYR A 66 -7.50 -1.96 -6.56
C TYR A 66 -7.80 -0.85 -7.56
N THR A 67 -9.02 -0.81 -8.12
CA THR A 67 -9.42 0.24 -9.07
C THR A 67 -9.90 1.51 -8.39
N ILE A 68 -10.13 1.51 -7.07
CA ILE A 68 -10.57 2.70 -6.36
C ILE A 68 -9.43 3.74 -6.37
N PRO A 69 -9.68 4.99 -6.85
CA PRO A 69 -8.63 6.02 -6.80
C PRO A 69 -8.18 6.28 -5.36
N ALA A 70 -6.88 6.49 -5.19
CA ALA A 70 -6.29 6.66 -3.85
C ALA A 70 -6.96 7.78 -3.05
N ILE A 71 -7.24 8.89 -3.71
CA ILE A 71 -7.86 10.05 -3.05
C ILE A 71 -9.29 9.72 -2.57
N SER A 72 -10.02 8.94 -3.35
CA SER A 72 -11.37 8.49 -2.99
C SER A 72 -11.33 7.51 -1.81
N LEU A 73 -10.37 6.59 -1.83
CA LEU A 73 -10.20 5.64 -0.73
C LEU A 73 -9.86 6.37 0.58
N LEU A 74 -8.97 7.35 0.52
CA LEU A 74 -8.63 8.18 1.68
C LEU A 74 -9.87 8.90 2.20
N GLY A 75 -10.67 9.47 1.29
CA GLY A 75 -11.92 10.15 1.65
C GLY A 75 -12.92 9.24 2.36
N ILE A 76 -13.01 7.99 1.93
CA ILE A 76 -13.88 6.99 2.56
C ILE A 76 -13.34 6.59 3.95
N LEU A 77 -12.04 6.45 4.09
CA LEU A 77 -11.40 5.99 5.32
C LEU A 77 -11.36 7.06 6.43
N ILE A 78 -11.22 8.32 6.07
CA ILE A 78 -11.03 9.41 7.02
C ILE A 78 -12.10 9.43 8.13
N PRO A 79 -13.41 9.27 7.85
CA PRO A 79 -14.42 9.23 8.91
C PRO A 79 -14.23 8.12 9.94
N PHE A 80 -13.55 7.05 9.57
CA PHE A 80 -13.33 5.89 10.45
C PHE A 80 -11.97 5.90 11.13
N THR A 81 -10.94 6.35 10.45
CA THR A 81 -9.55 6.27 10.92
C THR A 81 -8.92 7.64 11.22
N GLY A 82 -9.57 8.73 10.80
CA GLY A 82 -9.06 10.08 10.98
C GLY A 82 -8.05 10.49 9.91
N ILE A 83 -7.49 11.67 10.07
CA ILE A 83 -6.46 12.20 9.18
C ILE A 83 -5.10 11.89 9.83
N GLY A 84 -4.22 11.21 9.10
CA GLY A 84 -2.87 10.93 9.60
C GLY A 84 -2.34 9.55 9.21
N ASN A 85 -1.38 9.08 10.00
CA ASN A 85 -0.62 7.86 9.69
C ASN A 85 -1.48 6.60 9.65
N ARG A 86 -2.48 6.51 10.53
CA ARG A 86 -3.37 5.36 10.59
C ARG A 86 -4.13 5.18 9.27
N THR A 87 -4.66 6.27 8.72
CA THR A 87 -5.35 6.24 7.43
C THR A 87 -4.40 5.89 6.30
N ALA A 88 -3.20 6.47 6.30
CA ALA A 88 -2.18 6.19 5.29
C ALA A 88 -1.79 4.71 5.28
N VAL A 89 -1.50 4.12 6.43
CA VAL A 89 -1.15 2.70 6.54
C VAL A 89 -2.31 1.82 6.10
N THR A 90 -3.54 2.16 6.48
CA THR A 90 -4.74 1.40 6.09
C THR A 90 -4.92 1.40 4.56
N ALA A 91 -4.82 2.57 3.93
CA ALA A 91 -4.96 2.70 2.47
C ALA A 91 -3.85 1.94 1.73
N LEU A 92 -2.60 2.11 2.16
CA LEU A 92 -1.47 1.42 1.56
C LEU A 92 -1.58 -0.10 1.72
N THR A 93 -2.07 -0.55 2.87
CA THR A 93 -2.30 -1.98 3.13
C THR A 93 -3.35 -2.54 2.17
N ILE A 94 -4.47 -1.84 2.01
CA ILE A 94 -5.53 -2.26 1.08
C ILE A 94 -4.99 -2.40 -0.34
N TYR A 95 -4.24 -1.40 -0.82
CA TYR A 95 -3.66 -1.47 -2.16
C TYR A 95 -2.58 -2.55 -2.29
N GLY A 96 -1.84 -2.80 -1.23
CA GLY A 96 -0.78 -3.82 -1.23
C GLY A 96 -1.31 -5.25 -1.22
N ILE A 97 -2.51 -5.48 -0.70
CA ILE A 97 -3.12 -6.82 -0.60
C ILE A 97 -3.29 -7.44 -1.99
N MET A 98 -3.78 -6.68 -2.95
CA MET A 98 -4.09 -7.22 -4.30
C MET A 98 -2.89 -7.89 -4.98
N PRO A 99 -1.74 -7.22 -5.17
CA PRO A 99 -0.60 -7.87 -5.80
C PRO A 99 -0.07 -9.04 -4.96
N MET A 100 -0.14 -8.96 -3.63
CA MET A 100 0.31 -10.04 -2.77
C MET A 100 -0.57 -11.29 -2.92
N VAL A 101 -1.89 -11.12 -2.92
CA VAL A 101 -2.84 -12.22 -3.15
C VAL A 101 -2.64 -12.83 -4.52
N ARG A 102 -2.57 -11.99 -5.55
CA ARG A 102 -2.42 -12.44 -6.93
C ARG A 102 -1.14 -13.24 -7.12
N ASN A 103 -0.02 -12.70 -6.69
CA ASN A 103 1.28 -13.34 -6.89
C ASN A 103 1.38 -14.64 -6.09
N THR A 104 0.83 -14.68 -4.88
CA THR A 104 0.79 -15.90 -4.07
C THR A 104 -0.07 -16.96 -4.74
N TYR A 105 -1.28 -16.58 -5.16
CA TYR A 105 -2.22 -17.51 -5.81
C TYR A 105 -1.64 -18.06 -7.12
N VAL A 106 -1.14 -17.18 -7.99
CA VAL A 106 -0.55 -17.60 -9.26
C VAL A 106 0.68 -18.47 -9.02
N GLY A 107 1.55 -18.09 -8.10
CA GLY A 107 2.73 -18.88 -7.78
C GLY A 107 2.39 -20.29 -7.32
N LEU A 108 1.40 -20.43 -6.43
CA LEU A 108 1.01 -21.74 -5.90
C LEU A 108 0.24 -22.59 -6.90
N THR A 109 -0.55 -21.98 -7.77
CA THR A 109 -1.38 -22.73 -8.73
C THR A 109 -0.66 -23.07 -10.02
N THR A 110 0.48 -22.44 -10.30
CA THR A 110 1.29 -22.74 -11.49
C THR A 110 2.48 -23.65 -11.21
N LEU A 111 2.73 -23.97 -9.94
CA LEU A 111 3.77 -24.93 -9.56
C LEU A 111 3.24 -26.36 -9.71
N ASP A 112 4.03 -27.20 -10.33
CA ASP A 112 3.71 -28.62 -10.50
C ASP A 112 4.32 -29.49 -9.41
#